data_d5c92bb2a5dcf8864a255a50f36a63b6
#
_entry.id   d5c92bb2a5dcf8864a255a50f36a63b6
#
_cell.length_a   1.000
_cell.length_b   1.000
_cell.length_c   1.000
_cell.angle_alpha   90.00
_cell.angle_beta   90.00
_cell.angle_gamma   90.00
#
_symmetry.space_group_name_H-M   'P 1'
#
loop_
_entity.id
_entity.type
_entity.pdbx_description
1 polymer ?
#
loop_
_entity_poly.entity_id
_entity_poly.type
_entity_poly.pdbx_seq_one_letter_code
_entity_poly.pdbx_strand_id
1 'polypeptide(L)'
;MKSVISRRRVLGMAVAIGGLAMSVPRASSQSSKRIEHLAPELEKVISPSEPIHDLADGFGGPLGPAEGPLWWKEGRYLLFSDIHNDKRMKYVPGQGVTVFQQPTNRANGLTRDLQGRLIACEHDSRRVTRQELDGSITVIANSFQGRRLNRPNDVVVKSDGCIYFTDPWTSPAAPEQWDLTVAGVYRVTPDLGTMSLLVSDFVLPNGLAFTPDEKVLYINDSRRRHIRAFELLPNGTLAKQTDRVFADLSGSEPGVPDGMKVDVEGNVYCGGAGGIWIMDRNGKKLGRIVHGAPATTNIAFGGDDCKTLYFTSRGHLGSVNVKIPGIPVPVGKK
;
A
#
# COMPACT_ATOMS: atom_id res chain seq x y z
N MET A 1 -8.26 -67.37 51.00
CA MET A 1 -8.82 -66.66 52.16
C MET A 1 -9.32 -65.30 51.67
N LYS A 2 -10.63 -65.05 51.76
CA LYS A 2 -11.31 -63.83 51.31
C LYS A 2 -11.20 -62.75 52.38
N SER A 3 -10.90 -61.53 52.01
CA SER A 3 -11.12 -60.36 52.87
C SER A 3 -11.85 -59.31 52.06
N VAL A 4 -13.06 -59.00 52.51
CA VAL A 4 -14.01 -58.01 52.01
C VAL A 4 -13.69 -56.68 52.75
N ILE A 5 -13.48 -55.59 52.05
CA ILE A 5 -13.49 -54.26 52.63
C ILE A 5 -14.53 -53.35 51.95
N SER A 6 -15.38 -52.83 52.81
CA SER A 6 -16.57 -52.04 52.63
C SER A 6 -16.36 -50.71 51.92
N ARG A 7 -17.31 -50.37 51.03
CA ARG A 7 -17.47 -49.04 50.44
C ARG A 7 -18.15 -48.10 51.42
N ARG A 8 -17.50 -47.00 51.80
CA ARG A 8 -18.14 -45.83 52.37
C ARG A 8 -18.39 -44.81 51.28
N ARG A 9 -19.65 -44.47 51.05
CA ARG A 9 -20.07 -43.33 50.21
C ARG A 9 -19.86 -42.05 51.03
N VAL A 10 -19.14 -41.11 50.45
CA VAL A 10 -19.07 -39.71 50.88
C VAL A 10 -19.89 -38.89 49.94
N LEU A 11 -20.99 -38.31 50.42
CA LEU A 11 -21.76 -37.31 49.72
C LEU A 11 -20.98 -35.98 49.73
N GLY A 12 -20.52 -35.56 48.60
CA GLY A 12 -19.96 -34.21 48.39
C GLY A 12 -21.01 -33.30 47.81
N MET A 13 -21.43 -32.29 48.60
CA MET A 13 -22.26 -31.16 48.13
C MET A 13 -21.42 -30.32 47.16
N ALA A 14 -21.79 -30.26 45.89
CA ALA A 14 -21.26 -29.30 44.93
C ALA A 14 -22.02 -27.98 45.07
N VAL A 15 -21.33 -26.95 45.56
CA VAL A 15 -21.83 -25.55 45.52
C VAL A 15 -21.50 -25.00 44.14
N ALA A 16 -22.51 -24.80 43.30
CA ALA A 16 -22.37 -24.14 42.02
C ALA A 16 -22.29 -22.60 42.25
N ILE A 17 -21.10 -22.05 42.15
CA ILE A 17 -20.91 -20.59 42.05
C ILE A 17 -21.15 -20.20 40.59
N GLY A 18 -22.36 -19.69 40.31
CA GLY A 18 -22.68 -19.08 39.05
C GLY A 18 -21.94 -17.75 38.86
N GLY A 19 -20.80 -17.77 38.17
CA GLY A 19 -20.13 -16.55 37.74
C GLY A 19 -20.86 -15.98 36.50
N LEU A 20 -21.62 -14.91 36.65
CA LEU A 20 -22.07 -14.08 35.54
C LEU A 20 -20.83 -13.44 34.91
N ALA A 21 -20.37 -13.98 33.83
CA ALA A 21 -19.43 -13.28 32.94
C ALA A 21 -20.17 -12.15 32.22
N MET A 22 -20.08 -10.95 32.77
CA MET A 22 -20.46 -9.75 32.03
C MET A 22 -19.51 -9.60 30.86
N SER A 23 -19.95 -9.94 29.65
CA SER A 23 -19.29 -9.57 28.41
C SER A 23 -19.43 -8.06 28.24
N VAL A 24 -18.37 -7.33 28.57
CA VAL A 24 -18.26 -5.92 28.21
C VAL A 24 -18.09 -5.90 26.68
N PRO A 25 -19.02 -5.30 25.92
CA PRO A 25 -18.82 -5.13 24.50
C PRO A 25 -17.63 -4.20 24.33
N ARG A 26 -16.55 -4.71 23.72
CA ARG A 26 -15.42 -3.90 23.28
C ARG A 26 -15.94 -3.05 22.13
N ALA A 27 -16.44 -1.87 22.44
CA ALA A 27 -16.73 -0.85 21.45
C ALA A 27 -15.38 -0.51 20.78
N SER A 28 -15.15 -1.04 19.58
CA SER A 28 -14.17 -0.46 18.69
C SER A 28 -14.70 0.93 18.38
N SER A 29 -14.12 1.96 18.95
CA SER A 29 -14.39 3.33 18.56
C SER A 29 -13.91 3.49 17.13
N GLN A 30 -14.80 3.26 16.18
CA GLN A 30 -14.59 3.66 14.79
C GLN A 30 -14.41 5.17 14.84
N SER A 31 -13.21 5.67 14.56
CA SER A 31 -12.95 7.11 14.54
C SER A 31 -13.89 7.72 13.51
N SER A 32 -14.64 8.74 13.90
CA SER A 32 -15.55 9.43 12.97
C SER A 32 -14.76 9.98 11.78
N LYS A 33 -15.26 9.74 10.56
CA LYS A 33 -14.66 10.25 9.33
C LYS A 33 -14.57 11.77 9.38
N ARG A 34 -13.40 12.32 9.08
CA ARG A 34 -13.14 13.76 9.06
C ARG A 34 -11.87 14.10 8.31
N ILE A 35 -11.78 15.34 7.89
CA ILE A 35 -10.54 15.96 7.44
C ILE A 35 -9.93 16.70 8.63
N GLU A 36 -8.78 16.23 9.12
CA GLU A 36 -8.03 16.91 10.18
C GLU A 36 -7.17 18.01 9.59
N HIS A 37 -7.36 19.21 10.10
CA HIS A 37 -6.68 20.42 9.66
C HIS A 37 -5.49 20.69 10.58
N LEU A 38 -4.27 20.70 10.02
CA LEU A 38 -3.04 21.06 10.77
C LEU A 38 -2.44 22.37 10.28
N ALA A 39 -2.70 22.76 9.04
CA ALA A 39 -2.19 23.99 8.46
C ALA A 39 -3.22 24.59 7.47
N PRO A 40 -3.35 25.93 7.39
CA PRO A 40 -4.34 26.59 6.55
C PRO A 40 -4.18 26.27 5.05
N GLU A 41 -2.99 25.90 4.61
CA GLU A 41 -2.72 25.51 3.22
C GLU A 41 -3.46 24.26 2.80
N LEU A 42 -3.93 23.42 3.74
CA LEU A 42 -4.73 22.23 3.45
C LEU A 42 -6.01 22.60 2.67
N GLU A 43 -6.62 23.75 2.92
CA GLU A 43 -7.84 24.18 2.23
C GLU A 43 -7.67 24.35 0.72
N LYS A 44 -6.43 24.57 0.26
CA LYS A 44 -6.13 24.58 -1.18
C LYS A 44 -6.17 23.18 -1.78
N VAL A 45 -5.93 22.16 -0.95
CA VAL A 45 -5.80 20.77 -1.36
C VAL A 45 -7.13 20.01 -1.24
N ILE A 46 -7.80 20.17 -0.11
CA ILE A 46 -9.07 19.49 0.18
C ILE A 46 -9.98 20.38 1.02
N SER A 47 -11.30 20.25 0.82
CA SER A 47 -12.28 20.95 1.68
C SER A 47 -12.31 20.29 3.07
N PRO A 48 -12.36 21.06 4.18
CA PRO A 48 -12.57 20.51 5.51
C PRO A 48 -13.86 19.69 5.67
N SER A 49 -14.86 20.01 4.86
CA SER A 49 -16.18 19.34 4.83
C SER A 49 -16.32 18.31 3.71
N GLU A 50 -15.23 17.97 3.01
CA GLU A 50 -15.30 16.99 1.91
C GLU A 50 -15.77 15.63 2.43
N PRO A 51 -16.82 15.04 1.83
CA PRO A 51 -17.33 13.76 2.26
C PRO A 51 -16.35 12.63 1.91
N ILE A 52 -16.18 11.70 2.86
CA ILE A 52 -15.38 10.48 2.69
C ILE A 52 -16.35 9.33 2.46
N HIS A 53 -16.26 8.68 1.31
CA HIS A 53 -17.17 7.64 0.87
C HIS A 53 -16.60 6.24 1.10
N ASP A 54 -17.41 5.33 1.66
CA ASP A 54 -17.17 3.89 1.57
C ASP A 54 -17.74 3.40 0.24
N LEU A 55 -16.95 2.70 -0.54
CA LEU A 55 -17.35 2.20 -1.85
C LEU A 55 -17.65 0.70 -1.83
N ALA A 56 -16.84 -0.07 -1.10
CA ALA A 56 -17.02 -1.51 -0.94
C ALA A 56 -16.15 -2.05 0.22
N ASP A 57 -16.47 -3.25 0.69
CA ASP A 57 -15.73 -3.97 1.72
C ASP A 57 -15.70 -5.48 1.45
N GLY A 58 -15.06 -6.25 2.36
CA GLY A 58 -14.98 -7.70 2.28
C GLY A 58 -13.76 -8.23 1.54
N PHE A 59 -12.73 -7.41 1.36
CA PHE A 59 -11.46 -7.79 0.71
C PHE A 59 -10.39 -8.21 1.72
N GLY A 60 -9.27 -8.78 1.20
CA GLY A 60 -8.08 -9.11 1.99
C GLY A 60 -8.21 -10.38 2.82
N GLY A 61 -9.42 -10.86 3.09
CA GLY A 61 -9.64 -12.00 3.98
C GLY A 61 -9.08 -11.76 5.39
N PRO A 62 -8.89 -12.82 6.20
CA PRO A 62 -8.42 -12.67 7.58
C PRO A 62 -6.93 -12.26 7.71
N LEU A 63 -6.14 -12.42 6.65
CA LEU A 63 -4.68 -12.32 6.72
C LEU A 63 -4.10 -11.11 5.97
N GLY A 64 -4.86 -10.44 5.15
CA GLY A 64 -4.22 -9.47 4.29
C GLY A 64 -5.06 -8.29 3.89
N PRO A 65 -4.40 -7.30 3.26
CA PRO A 65 -5.07 -6.11 2.80
C PRO A 65 -5.59 -6.24 1.36
N ALA A 66 -6.57 -5.39 1.05
CA ALA A 66 -6.75 -4.83 -0.28
C ALA A 66 -5.61 -3.84 -0.55
N GLU A 67 -5.06 -3.82 -1.76
CA GLU A 67 -3.83 -3.11 -2.10
C GLU A 67 -3.79 -2.65 -3.56
N GLY A 68 -2.74 -1.88 -3.92
CA GLY A 68 -2.36 -1.53 -5.27
C GLY A 68 -3.47 -0.92 -6.12
N PRO A 69 -4.23 0.08 -5.62
CA PRO A 69 -5.27 0.70 -6.43
C PRO A 69 -4.66 1.43 -7.63
N LEU A 70 -5.29 1.28 -8.79
CA LEU A 70 -4.86 1.83 -10.05
C LEU A 70 -6.07 2.25 -10.89
N TRP A 71 -6.19 3.55 -11.18
CA TRP A 71 -7.24 4.05 -12.05
C TRP A 71 -6.93 3.77 -13.53
N TRP A 72 -7.87 3.11 -14.20
CA TRP A 72 -7.81 2.84 -15.65
C TRP A 72 -8.67 3.84 -16.40
N LYS A 73 -8.04 4.92 -16.86
CA LYS A 73 -8.74 6.09 -17.39
C LYS A 73 -9.62 5.76 -18.60
N GLU A 74 -9.11 4.98 -19.56
CA GLU A 74 -9.81 4.66 -20.82
C GLU A 74 -11.08 3.84 -20.57
N GLY A 75 -11.08 3.02 -19.55
CA GLY A 75 -12.22 2.19 -19.15
C GLY A 75 -13.05 2.78 -18.02
N ARG A 76 -12.62 3.90 -17.41
CA ARG A 76 -13.27 4.59 -16.29
C ARG A 76 -13.55 3.65 -15.11
N TYR A 77 -12.56 2.86 -14.72
CA TYR A 77 -12.65 1.94 -13.59
C TYR A 77 -11.35 1.92 -12.78
N LEU A 78 -11.45 1.47 -11.54
CA LEU A 78 -10.31 1.22 -10.67
C LEU A 78 -10.02 -0.28 -10.64
N LEU A 79 -8.77 -0.66 -10.82
CA LEU A 79 -8.25 -1.98 -10.44
C LEU A 79 -7.63 -1.90 -9.05
N PHE A 80 -7.69 -2.99 -8.30
CA PHE A 80 -6.96 -3.14 -7.04
C PHE A 80 -6.72 -4.62 -6.74
N SER A 81 -5.73 -4.90 -5.91
CA SER A 81 -5.33 -6.24 -5.53
C SER A 81 -6.04 -6.68 -4.25
N ASP A 82 -6.68 -7.83 -4.27
CA ASP A 82 -7.16 -8.56 -3.11
C ASP A 82 -6.19 -9.72 -2.85
N ILE A 83 -5.07 -9.37 -2.17
CA ILE A 83 -3.84 -10.17 -2.17
C ILE A 83 -4.08 -11.60 -1.70
N HIS A 84 -4.67 -11.79 -0.51
CA HIS A 84 -4.78 -13.14 0.09
C HIS A 84 -5.87 -14.00 -0.54
N ASN A 85 -6.85 -13.38 -1.20
CA ASN A 85 -7.83 -14.08 -2.02
C ASN A 85 -7.31 -14.37 -3.44
N ASP A 86 -6.08 -13.94 -3.74
CA ASP A 86 -5.40 -14.12 -5.03
C ASP A 86 -6.19 -13.57 -6.22
N LYS A 87 -6.79 -12.36 -6.03
CA LYS A 87 -7.65 -11.71 -7.00
C LYS A 87 -7.19 -10.31 -7.33
N ARG A 88 -7.41 -9.91 -8.56
CA ARG A 88 -7.47 -8.50 -8.98
C ARG A 88 -8.93 -8.12 -9.12
N MET A 89 -9.33 -7.10 -8.41
CA MET A 89 -10.69 -6.60 -8.38
C MET A 89 -10.83 -5.39 -9.31
N LYS A 90 -12.04 -5.19 -9.82
CA LYS A 90 -12.41 -4.04 -10.66
C LYS A 90 -13.61 -3.36 -10.04
N TYR A 91 -13.43 -2.08 -9.68
CA TYR A 91 -14.52 -1.20 -9.25
C TYR A 91 -14.91 -0.28 -10.40
N VAL A 92 -16.19 -0.25 -10.75
CA VAL A 92 -16.77 0.69 -11.70
C VAL A 92 -17.70 1.63 -10.93
N PRO A 93 -17.48 2.95 -10.97
CA PRO A 93 -18.36 3.90 -10.32
C PRO A 93 -19.84 3.68 -10.69
N GLY A 94 -20.70 3.60 -9.68
CA GLY A 94 -22.12 3.32 -9.85
C GLY A 94 -22.51 1.87 -10.14
N GLN A 95 -21.56 0.95 -10.38
CA GLN A 95 -21.83 -0.46 -10.67
C GLN A 95 -21.27 -1.42 -9.60
N GLY A 96 -20.35 -0.93 -8.73
CA GLY A 96 -19.74 -1.74 -7.68
C GLY A 96 -18.49 -2.50 -8.10
N VAL A 97 -18.16 -3.57 -7.36
CA VAL A 97 -16.92 -4.32 -7.49
C VAL A 97 -17.17 -5.71 -8.07
N THR A 98 -16.32 -6.12 -9.00
CA THR A 98 -16.30 -7.47 -9.60
C THR A 98 -14.89 -8.04 -9.62
N VAL A 99 -14.74 -9.36 -9.77
CA VAL A 99 -13.43 -9.99 -10.02
C VAL A 99 -13.01 -9.69 -11.46
N PHE A 100 -11.82 -9.13 -11.62
CA PHE A 100 -11.22 -8.84 -12.93
C PHE A 100 -10.32 -9.98 -13.41
N GLN A 101 -9.53 -10.55 -12.50
CA GLN A 101 -8.59 -11.63 -12.78
C GLN A 101 -8.37 -12.49 -11.55
N GLN A 102 -8.23 -13.81 -11.76
CA GLN A 102 -7.83 -14.82 -10.78
C GLN A 102 -7.28 -16.03 -11.51
N PRO A 103 -6.11 -16.62 -11.14
CA PRO A 103 -5.20 -16.14 -10.10
C PRO A 103 -4.37 -14.92 -10.53
N THR A 104 -3.65 -14.29 -9.57
CA THR A 104 -2.78 -13.14 -9.79
C THR A 104 -1.38 -13.35 -9.20
N ASN A 105 -1.07 -14.53 -8.67
CA ASN A 105 0.12 -14.83 -7.86
C ASN A 105 0.23 -13.90 -6.64
N ARG A 106 -0.91 -13.61 -6.03
CA ARG A 106 -1.04 -12.65 -4.93
C ARG A 106 -0.38 -11.31 -5.25
N ALA A 107 -0.76 -10.74 -6.39
CA ALA A 107 -0.28 -9.41 -6.78
C ALA A 107 -0.59 -8.37 -5.72
N ASN A 108 0.34 -7.41 -5.53
CA ASN A 108 0.24 -6.28 -4.62
C ASN A 108 0.16 -4.98 -5.41
N GLY A 109 1.25 -4.19 -5.48
CA GLY A 109 1.31 -2.92 -6.18
C GLY A 109 1.06 -3.06 -7.69
N LEU A 110 0.28 -2.13 -8.23
CA LEU A 110 -0.08 -2.07 -9.64
C LEU A 110 0.30 -0.71 -10.22
N THR A 111 0.78 -0.70 -11.46
CA THR A 111 0.98 0.52 -12.24
C THR A 111 0.82 0.23 -13.73
N ARG A 112 1.04 1.23 -14.58
CA ARG A 112 1.06 1.08 -16.05
C ARG A 112 2.34 1.66 -16.61
N ASP A 113 2.86 1.02 -17.65
CA ASP A 113 3.95 1.60 -18.42
C ASP A 113 3.45 2.67 -19.41
N LEU A 114 4.39 3.29 -20.13
CA LEU A 114 4.09 4.39 -21.07
C LEU A 114 3.25 3.95 -22.27
N GLN A 115 3.13 2.66 -22.53
CA GLN A 115 2.26 2.06 -23.54
C GLN A 115 0.89 1.68 -22.96
N GLY A 116 0.67 1.94 -21.66
CA GLY A 116 -0.59 1.63 -20.97
C GLY A 116 -0.72 0.17 -20.54
N ARG A 117 0.34 -0.65 -20.64
CA ARG A 117 0.34 -2.05 -20.21
C ARG A 117 0.42 -2.14 -18.70
N LEU A 118 -0.30 -3.11 -18.13
CA LEU A 118 -0.35 -3.33 -16.69
C LEU A 118 0.97 -3.92 -16.18
N ILE A 119 1.52 -3.32 -15.13
CA ILE A 119 2.66 -3.85 -14.36
C ILE A 119 2.15 -4.23 -12.97
N ALA A 120 2.60 -5.38 -12.46
CA ALA A 120 2.23 -5.91 -11.16
C ALA A 120 3.42 -6.46 -10.38
N CYS A 121 3.44 -6.21 -9.06
CA CYS A 121 4.33 -6.86 -8.12
C CYS A 121 3.65 -8.13 -7.61
N GLU A 122 4.20 -9.31 -7.89
CA GLU A 122 3.62 -10.61 -7.54
C GLU A 122 4.35 -11.22 -6.35
N HIS A 123 3.65 -11.47 -5.26
CA HIS A 123 4.24 -11.97 -4.01
C HIS A 123 4.63 -13.45 -4.10
N ASP A 124 3.72 -14.32 -4.58
CA ASP A 124 3.97 -15.77 -4.56
C ASP A 124 5.02 -16.19 -5.60
N SER A 125 5.04 -15.54 -6.73
CA SER A 125 6.05 -15.77 -7.77
C SER A 125 7.35 -14.98 -7.54
N ARG A 126 7.36 -14.02 -6.57
CA ARG A 126 8.52 -13.20 -6.19
C ARG A 126 9.12 -12.48 -7.40
N ARG A 127 8.26 -11.75 -8.15
CA ARG A 127 8.64 -11.09 -9.40
C ARG A 127 7.81 -9.84 -9.66
N VAL A 128 8.33 -8.99 -10.53
CA VAL A 128 7.59 -7.89 -11.17
C VAL A 128 7.29 -8.31 -12.59
N THR A 129 6.04 -8.16 -13.03
CA THR A 129 5.57 -8.60 -14.34
C THR A 129 4.89 -7.47 -15.09
N ARG A 130 4.83 -7.62 -16.42
CA ARG A 130 4.05 -6.77 -17.31
C ARG A 130 3.13 -7.65 -18.16
N GLN A 131 1.85 -7.30 -18.18
CA GLN A 131 0.89 -7.92 -19.08
C GLN A 131 0.94 -7.22 -20.42
N GLU A 132 1.29 -7.96 -21.46
CA GLU A 132 1.34 -7.46 -22.84
C GLU A 132 -0.07 -7.30 -23.41
N LEU A 133 -0.20 -6.61 -24.55
CA LEU A 133 -1.51 -6.34 -25.18
C LEU A 133 -2.20 -7.61 -25.69
N ASP A 134 -1.46 -8.65 -26.00
CA ASP A 134 -1.97 -9.97 -26.38
C ASP A 134 -2.33 -10.85 -25.17
N GLY A 135 -2.19 -10.33 -23.95
CA GLY A 135 -2.45 -11.02 -22.69
C GLY A 135 -1.30 -11.87 -22.16
N SER A 136 -0.20 -12.02 -22.90
CA SER A 136 1.00 -12.72 -22.43
C SER A 136 1.67 -11.95 -21.28
N ILE A 137 2.51 -12.64 -20.50
CA ILE A 137 3.21 -12.07 -19.35
C ILE A 137 4.72 -12.00 -19.62
N THR A 138 5.26 -10.79 -19.60
CA THR A 138 6.70 -10.53 -19.58
C THR A 138 7.17 -10.38 -18.14
N VAL A 139 8.22 -11.11 -17.77
CA VAL A 139 8.89 -10.93 -16.47
C VAL A 139 9.85 -9.75 -16.58
N ILE A 140 9.57 -8.70 -15.80
CA ILE A 140 10.44 -7.50 -15.71
C ILE A 140 11.64 -7.80 -14.81
N ALA A 141 11.40 -8.40 -13.65
CA ALA A 141 12.43 -8.76 -12.68
C ALA A 141 11.95 -9.92 -11.81
N ASN A 142 12.81 -10.90 -11.56
CA ASN A 142 12.55 -12.01 -10.61
C ASN A 142 13.77 -12.33 -9.75
N SER A 143 14.94 -11.76 -10.08
CA SER A 143 16.18 -12.00 -9.37
C SER A 143 17.12 -10.81 -9.48
N PHE A 144 18.03 -10.68 -8.51
CA PHE A 144 19.13 -9.72 -8.54
C PHE A 144 20.43 -10.47 -8.19
N GLN A 145 21.46 -10.32 -9.04
CA GLN A 145 22.75 -11.03 -8.90
C GLN A 145 22.59 -12.56 -8.70
N GLY A 146 21.66 -13.17 -9.46
CA GLY A 146 21.41 -14.61 -9.42
C GLY A 146 20.58 -15.10 -8.23
N ARG A 147 20.14 -14.23 -7.34
CA ARG A 147 19.29 -14.53 -6.17
C ARG A 147 17.87 -14.03 -6.40
N ARG A 148 16.87 -14.84 -6.03
CA ARG A 148 15.46 -14.45 -6.18
C ARG A 148 15.13 -13.21 -5.37
N LEU A 149 14.25 -12.36 -5.91
CA LEU A 149 13.69 -11.23 -5.17
C LEU A 149 12.97 -11.69 -3.89
N ASN A 150 12.78 -10.79 -2.95
CA ASN A 150 12.04 -11.06 -1.71
C ASN A 150 10.53 -11.17 -1.99
N ARG A 151 9.82 -10.07 -1.90
CA ARG A 151 8.39 -9.95 -2.22
C ARG A 151 8.11 -8.56 -2.77
N PRO A 152 8.34 -8.31 -4.06
CA PRO A 152 8.10 -7.00 -4.66
C PRO A 152 6.74 -6.42 -4.21
N ASN A 153 6.76 -5.17 -3.71
CA ASN A 153 5.63 -4.59 -3.02
C ASN A 153 4.94 -3.50 -3.84
N ASP A 154 5.58 -2.37 -4.08
CA ASP A 154 4.99 -1.28 -4.86
C ASP A 154 5.91 -0.89 -6.03
N VAL A 155 5.33 -0.25 -7.06
CA VAL A 155 5.98 -0.01 -8.33
C VAL A 155 5.50 1.28 -8.99
N VAL A 156 6.45 2.04 -9.57
CA VAL A 156 6.16 3.24 -10.36
C VAL A 156 6.99 3.25 -11.64
N VAL A 157 6.48 3.93 -12.66
CA VAL A 157 7.16 4.11 -13.95
C VAL A 157 7.45 5.59 -14.16
N LYS A 158 8.70 5.89 -14.47
CA LYS A 158 9.16 7.24 -14.79
C LYS A 158 8.87 7.59 -16.26
N SER A 159 8.80 8.86 -16.62
CA SER A 159 8.51 9.32 -17.99
C SER A 159 9.53 8.89 -19.05
N ASP A 160 10.73 8.44 -18.63
CA ASP A 160 11.73 7.80 -19.51
C ASP A 160 11.50 6.30 -19.71
N GLY A 161 10.46 5.74 -19.08
CA GLY A 161 10.10 4.32 -19.16
C GLY A 161 10.83 3.42 -18.16
N CYS A 162 11.73 3.96 -17.33
CA CYS A 162 12.37 3.19 -16.27
C CYS A 162 11.35 2.82 -15.20
N ILE A 163 11.47 1.59 -14.69
CA ILE A 163 10.57 1.00 -13.71
C ILE A 163 11.29 0.98 -12.36
N TYR A 164 10.66 1.50 -11.31
CA TYR A 164 11.20 1.51 -9.96
C TYR A 164 10.27 0.73 -9.05
N PHE A 165 10.82 -0.15 -8.22
CA PHE A 165 10.01 -0.96 -7.31
C PHE A 165 10.71 -1.22 -5.99
N THR A 166 9.92 -1.51 -4.97
CA THR A 166 10.38 -1.91 -3.64
C THR A 166 10.28 -3.42 -3.46
N ASP A 167 11.24 -4.00 -2.76
CA ASP A 167 11.33 -5.45 -2.54
C ASP A 167 11.64 -5.77 -1.06
N PRO A 168 10.68 -5.54 -0.16
CA PRO A 168 10.86 -5.77 1.26
C PRO A 168 10.81 -7.24 1.65
N TRP A 169 11.31 -7.53 2.86
CA TRP A 169 10.93 -8.75 3.60
C TRP A 169 9.59 -8.50 4.31
N THR A 170 8.52 -9.08 3.80
CA THR A 170 7.17 -8.83 4.35
C THR A 170 6.73 -9.81 5.43
N SER A 171 7.54 -10.83 5.70
CA SER A 171 7.29 -11.81 6.76
C SER A 171 8.36 -11.71 7.87
N PRO A 172 7.99 -11.99 9.14
CA PRO A 172 8.95 -12.28 10.18
C PRO A 172 9.68 -13.63 9.98
N ALA A 173 9.50 -14.28 8.82
CA ALA A 173 10.29 -15.44 8.45
C ALA A 173 11.77 -15.09 8.65
N ALA A 174 12.49 -16.02 9.25
CA ALA A 174 13.90 -15.86 9.56
C ALA A 174 14.67 -15.41 8.30
N PRO A 175 15.61 -14.46 8.42
CA PRO A 175 16.35 -13.93 7.27
C PRO A 175 16.97 -15.00 6.36
N GLU A 176 17.30 -16.15 6.91
CA GLU A 176 17.85 -17.31 6.19
C GLU A 176 16.85 -17.93 5.18
N GLN A 177 15.57 -17.61 5.25
CA GLN A 177 14.56 -18.09 4.29
C GLN A 177 14.49 -17.23 3.02
N TRP A 178 15.21 -16.11 2.98
CA TRP A 178 15.27 -15.20 1.86
C TRP A 178 16.60 -15.35 1.12
N ASP A 179 16.55 -15.33 -0.21
CA ASP A 179 17.74 -15.44 -1.03
C ASP A 179 18.59 -14.16 -0.99
N LEU A 180 17.92 -13.00 -0.94
CA LEU A 180 18.57 -11.70 -0.78
C LEU A 180 18.75 -11.34 0.70
N THR A 181 19.88 -10.71 1.01
CA THR A 181 20.23 -10.28 2.37
C THR A 181 19.78 -8.84 2.68
N VAL A 182 19.09 -8.20 1.75
CA VAL A 182 18.67 -6.80 1.84
C VAL A 182 17.21 -6.62 1.45
N ALA A 183 16.54 -5.67 2.09
CA ALA A 183 15.26 -5.14 1.63
C ALA A 183 15.56 -3.98 0.66
N GLY A 184 15.48 -4.27 -0.65
CA GLY A 184 15.99 -3.39 -1.69
C GLY A 184 14.96 -2.46 -2.32
N VAL A 185 15.45 -1.36 -2.88
CA VAL A 185 14.74 -0.55 -3.86
C VAL A 185 15.50 -0.64 -5.17
N TYR A 186 14.80 -0.98 -6.24
CA TYR A 186 15.42 -1.31 -7.52
C TYR A 186 14.91 -0.42 -8.64
N ARG A 187 15.74 -0.29 -9.69
CA ARG A 187 15.41 0.34 -10.97
C ARG A 187 15.70 -0.64 -12.10
N VAL A 188 14.78 -0.75 -13.05
CA VAL A 188 14.95 -1.52 -14.29
C VAL A 188 14.85 -0.57 -15.48
N THR A 189 15.76 -0.71 -16.44
CA THR A 189 15.73 0.07 -17.69
C THR A 189 14.56 -0.32 -18.60
N PRO A 190 14.08 0.56 -19.52
CA PRO A 190 12.92 0.28 -20.34
C PRO A 190 13.07 -0.94 -21.27
N ASP A 191 14.29 -1.24 -21.68
CA ASP A 191 14.66 -2.42 -22.47
C ASP A 191 14.78 -3.71 -21.65
N LEU A 192 14.57 -3.61 -20.33
CA LEU A 192 14.72 -4.68 -19.33
C LEU A 192 16.14 -5.26 -19.24
N GLY A 193 17.12 -4.64 -19.89
CA GLY A 193 18.50 -5.13 -19.97
C GLY A 193 19.32 -4.88 -18.69
N THR A 194 18.94 -3.90 -17.89
CA THR A 194 19.70 -3.55 -16.68
C THR A 194 18.80 -3.37 -15.48
N MET A 195 19.11 -4.08 -14.40
CA MET A 195 18.52 -3.89 -13.08
C MET A 195 19.59 -3.39 -12.10
N SER A 196 19.29 -2.32 -11.39
CA SER A 196 20.18 -1.68 -10.41
C SER A 196 19.55 -1.67 -9.04
N LEU A 197 20.31 -2.04 -8.00
CA LEU A 197 19.96 -1.81 -6.60
C LEU A 197 20.27 -0.36 -6.26
N LEU A 198 19.26 0.42 -5.96
CA LEU A 198 19.39 1.85 -5.64
C LEU A 198 19.74 2.09 -4.18
N VAL A 199 18.97 1.45 -3.28
CA VAL A 199 19.09 1.58 -1.82
C VAL A 199 18.83 0.23 -1.19
N SER A 200 19.55 -0.09 -0.09
CA SER A 200 19.49 -1.39 0.59
C SER A 200 19.44 -1.28 2.12
N ASP A 201 19.30 -0.07 2.67
CA ASP A 201 19.32 0.19 4.10
C ASP A 201 17.94 0.48 4.70
N PHE A 202 16.87 0.28 3.93
CA PHE A 202 15.51 0.26 4.45
C PHE A 202 15.26 -1.01 5.30
N VAL A 203 14.35 -0.90 6.28
CA VAL A 203 13.86 -2.07 7.04
C VAL A 203 12.66 -2.70 6.34
N LEU A 204 11.71 -1.88 5.91
CA LEU A 204 10.54 -2.31 5.15
C LEU A 204 10.18 -1.24 4.11
N PRO A 205 10.93 -1.16 2.99
CA PRO A 205 10.58 -0.22 1.93
C PRO A 205 9.22 -0.62 1.34
N ASN A 206 8.34 0.36 1.18
CA ASN A 206 6.97 0.13 0.75
C ASN A 206 6.61 1.11 -0.39
N GLY A 207 5.70 2.06 -0.17
CA GLY A 207 5.29 2.99 -1.19
C GLY A 207 6.43 3.88 -1.71
N LEU A 208 6.37 4.20 -3.01
CA LEU A 208 7.30 5.10 -3.67
C LEU A 208 6.57 5.99 -4.66
N ALA A 209 7.08 7.22 -4.86
CA ALA A 209 6.52 8.18 -5.81
C ALA A 209 7.55 9.23 -6.23
N PHE A 210 7.42 9.75 -7.44
CA PHE A 210 8.22 10.87 -7.94
C PHE A 210 7.58 12.22 -7.66
N THR A 211 8.40 13.26 -7.54
CA THR A 211 7.95 14.64 -7.72
C THR A 211 7.42 14.87 -9.14
N PRO A 212 6.57 15.91 -9.38
CA PRO A 212 6.02 16.18 -10.70
C PRO A 212 7.08 16.44 -11.79
N ASP A 213 8.26 16.96 -11.41
CA ASP A 213 9.41 17.15 -12.31
C ASP A 213 10.33 15.93 -12.38
N GLU A 214 10.01 14.87 -11.63
CA GLU A 214 10.74 13.61 -11.54
C GLU A 214 12.21 13.74 -11.10
N LYS A 215 12.54 14.83 -10.40
CA LYS A 215 13.90 15.04 -9.90
C LYS A 215 14.13 14.42 -8.52
N VAL A 216 13.07 14.11 -7.79
CA VAL A 216 13.14 13.49 -6.47
C VAL A 216 12.29 12.24 -6.45
N LEU A 217 12.82 11.16 -5.89
CA LEU A 217 12.11 9.95 -5.55
C LEU A 217 11.86 9.92 -4.04
N TYR A 218 10.60 9.84 -3.65
CA TYR A 218 10.17 9.54 -2.30
C TYR A 218 10.03 8.03 -2.12
N ILE A 219 10.49 7.51 -0.99
CA ILE A 219 10.35 6.11 -0.60
C ILE A 219 10.04 6.08 0.88
N ASN A 220 9.01 5.36 1.30
CA ASN A 220 8.73 5.21 2.71
C ASN A 220 9.27 3.91 3.30
N ASP A 221 9.45 3.91 4.62
CA ASP A 221 9.78 2.75 5.44
C ASP A 221 8.66 2.52 6.44
N SER A 222 7.88 1.47 6.23
CA SER A 222 6.74 1.15 7.11
C SER A 222 7.19 0.81 8.54
N ARG A 223 8.41 0.30 8.75
CA ARG A 223 8.94 -0.02 10.08
C ARG A 223 9.50 1.18 10.80
N ARG A 224 10.25 2.03 10.08
CA ARG A 224 10.80 3.28 10.63
C ARG A 224 9.76 4.40 10.66
N ARG A 225 8.61 4.20 10.04
CA ARG A 225 7.47 5.12 10.02
C ARG A 225 7.75 6.50 9.45
N HIS A 226 8.63 6.57 8.45
CA HIS A 226 8.98 7.82 7.79
C HIS A 226 9.05 7.68 6.26
N ILE A 227 9.05 8.82 5.58
CA ILE A 227 9.35 8.94 4.16
C ILE A 227 10.75 9.50 4.02
N ARG A 228 11.57 8.91 3.16
CA ARG A 228 12.87 9.45 2.72
C ARG A 228 12.74 10.04 1.33
N ALA A 229 13.54 11.08 1.05
CA ALA A 229 13.63 11.73 -0.25
C ALA A 229 15.06 11.65 -0.78
N PHE A 230 15.17 11.33 -2.08
CA PHE A 230 16.44 11.21 -2.79
C PHE A 230 16.35 11.99 -4.10
N GLU A 231 17.34 12.82 -4.40
CA GLU A 231 17.46 13.39 -5.74
C GLU A 231 17.92 12.34 -6.75
N LEU A 232 17.42 12.44 -7.98
CA LEU A 232 17.85 11.58 -9.06
C LEU A 232 19.02 12.20 -9.82
N LEU A 233 19.99 11.35 -10.13
CA LEU A 233 21.02 11.65 -11.12
C LEU A 233 20.47 11.52 -12.55
N PRO A 234 21.11 12.13 -13.56
CA PRO A 234 20.64 12.07 -14.94
C PRO A 234 20.47 10.64 -15.50
N ASN A 235 21.22 9.67 -14.97
CA ASN A 235 21.09 8.26 -15.34
C ASN A 235 19.95 7.51 -14.61
N GLY A 236 19.16 8.23 -13.80
CA GLY A 236 18.04 7.67 -13.05
C GLY A 236 18.43 6.91 -11.77
N THR A 237 19.70 6.94 -11.36
CA THR A 237 20.13 6.44 -10.04
C THR A 237 20.00 7.55 -8.99
N LEU A 238 20.15 7.19 -7.70
CA LEU A 238 19.97 8.13 -6.61
C LEU A 238 21.27 8.84 -6.24
N ALA A 239 21.21 10.14 -6.06
CA ALA A 239 22.26 10.93 -5.46
C ALA A 239 22.25 10.69 -3.93
N LYS A 240 22.96 9.66 -3.46
CA LYS A 240 22.89 9.19 -2.06
C LYS A 240 23.20 10.24 -1.02
N GLN A 241 24.01 11.24 -1.36
CA GLN A 241 24.33 12.37 -0.48
C GLN A 241 23.15 13.33 -0.23
N THR A 242 22.07 13.22 -1.00
CA THR A 242 20.85 14.01 -0.84
C THR A 242 19.78 13.33 0.02
N ASP A 243 20.07 12.12 0.48
CA ASP A 243 19.21 11.33 1.34
C ASP A 243 18.84 12.12 2.60
N ARG A 244 17.54 12.24 2.82
CA ARG A 244 16.99 12.89 4.00
C ARG A 244 15.65 12.33 4.39
N VAL A 245 15.32 12.38 5.66
CA VAL A 245 13.93 12.17 6.11
C VAL A 245 13.10 13.35 5.62
N PHE A 246 12.12 13.04 4.78
CA PHE A 246 11.17 14.04 4.24
C PHE A 246 10.04 14.31 5.23
N ALA A 247 9.46 13.25 5.80
CA ALA A 247 8.40 13.36 6.80
C ALA A 247 8.39 12.15 7.73
N ASP A 248 8.19 12.39 9.02
CA ASP A 248 7.90 11.36 10.02
C ASP A 248 6.38 11.20 10.13
N LEU A 249 5.86 9.99 9.90
CA LEU A 249 4.45 9.64 9.99
C LEU A 249 4.14 8.74 11.18
N SER A 250 5.00 8.75 12.19
CA SER A 250 4.79 8.05 13.47
C SER A 250 3.56 8.60 14.19
N GLY A 251 2.89 7.73 14.95
CA GLY A 251 1.75 8.04 15.79
C GLY A 251 1.33 6.84 16.61
N SER A 252 0.45 7.06 17.57
CA SER A 252 -0.14 6.02 18.43
C SER A 252 -1.32 5.31 17.78
N GLU A 253 -1.96 5.94 16.78
CA GLU A 253 -3.08 5.36 16.08
C GLU A 253 -2.64 4.23 15.14
N PRO A 254 -3.55 3.33 14.76
CA PRO A 254 -3.28 2.29 13.77
C PRO A 254 -2.83 2.86 12.43
N GLY A 255 -1.97 2.12 11.74
CA GLY A 255 -1.43 2.49 10.43
C GLY A 255 0.06 2.77 10.45
N VAL A 256 0.69 2.59 9.33
CA VAL A 256 2.11 2.84 9.05
C VAL A 256 2.23 3.49 7.68
N PRO A 257 3.35 4.15 7.35
CA PRO A 257 3.60 4.56 5.97
C PRO A 257 3.48 3.36 5.04
N ASP A 258 2.63 3.50 4.02
CA ASP A 258 2.29 2.44 3.06
C ASP A 258 2.21 3.05 1.66
N GLY A 259 1.28 2.67 0.81
CA GLY A 259 1.17 3.27 -0.50
C GLY A 259 1.10 4.80 -0.48
N MET A 260 1.76 5.46 -1.44
CA MET A 260 1.77 6.92 -1.55
C MET A 260 1.69 7.41 -2.99
N LYS A 261 1.18 8.62 -3.17
CA LYS A 261 1.08 9.32 -4.47
C LYS A 261 1.39 10.80 -4.28
N VAL A 262 1.64 11.48 -5.39
CA VAL A 262 1.95 12.92 -5.46
C VAL A 262 0.95 13.59 -6.40
N ASP A 263 0.51 14.80 -6.08
CA ASP A 263 -0.30 15.62 -6.96
C ASP A 263 0.55 16.51 -7.89
N VAL A 264 -0.08 17.18 -8.83
CA VAL A 264 0.64 18.00 -9.83
C VAL A 264 1.32 19.24 -9.24
N GLU A 265 0.97 19.64 -8.02
CA GLU A 265 1.62 20.74 -7.29
C GLU A 265 2.75 20.26 -6.36
N GLY A 266 2.94 18.92 -6.24
CA GLY A 266 3.98 18.30 -5.44
C GLY A 266 3.59 18.00 -4.00
N ASN A 267 2.30 18.07 -3.64
CA ASN A 267 1.86 17.59 -2.35
C ASN A 267 1.92 16.05 -2.32
N VAL A 268 2.39 15.51 -1.21
CA VAL A 268 2.57 14.07 -1.02
C VAL A 268 1.44 13.53 -0.15
N TYR A 269 0.78 12.48 -0.63
CA TYR A 269 -0.26 11.75 0.08
C TYR A 269 0.28 10.37 0.42
N CYS A 270 0.21 9.97 1.69
CA CYS A 270 0.73 8.70 2.15
C CYS A 270 -0.13 8.14 3.28
N GLY A 271 -0.42 6.84 3.21
CA GLY A 271 -0.93 6.13 4.38
C GLY A 271 0.00 6.33 5.57
N GLY A 272 -0.55 6.33 6.79
CA GLY A 272 0.23 6.51 8.01
C GLY A 272 -0.62 6.30 9.25
N ALA A 273 -0.09 6.62 10.42
CA ALA A 273 -0.83 6.51 11.66
C ALA A 273 -2.14 7.32 11.60
N GLY A 274 -3.27 6.63 11.73
CA GLY A 274 -4.62 7.23 11.82
C GLY A 274 -5.26 7.66 10.50
N GLY A 275 -4.65 7.43 9.32
CA GLY A 275 -5.27 7.77 8.03
C GLY A 275 -4.29 8.12 6.92
N ILE A 276 -4.75 8.93 5.97
CA ILE A 276 -3.93 9.43 4.85
C ILE A 276 -3.38 10.80 5.21
N TRP A 277 -2.07 10.89 5.36
CA TRP A 277 -1.37 12.14 5.59
C TRP A 277 -1.19 12.92 4.30
N ILE A 278 -1.38 14.23 4.36
CA ILE A 278 -1.12 15.18 3.26
C ILE A 278 -0.01 16.10 3.71
N MET A 279 1.07 16.16 2.92
CA MET A 279 2.25 16.98 3.17
C MET A 279 2.53 17.86 1.96
N ASP A 280 3.04 19.06 2.18
CA ASP A 280 3.52 19.90 1.09
C ASP A 280 4.85 19.34 0.50
N ARG A 281 5.34 19.96 -0.57
CA ARG A 281 6.60 19.61 -1.24
C ARG A 281 7.85 19.67 -0.33
N ASN A 282 7.74 20.31 0.84
CA ASN A 282 8.84 20.45 1.81
C ASN A 282 8.72 19.47 2.97
N GLY A 283 7.67 18.64 3.00
CA GLY A 283 7.39 17.68 4.07
C GLY A 283 6.61 18.24 5.25
N LYS A 284 6.13 19.50 5.17
CA LYS A 284 5.23 20.08 6.18
C LYS A 284 3.90 19.33 6.12
N LYS A 285 3.48 18.75 7.25
CA LYS A 285 2.16 18.13 7.38
C LYS A 285 1.06 19.18 7.29
N LEU A 286 0.21 19.11 6.29
CA LEU A 286 -0.91 20.01 6.09
C LEU A 286 -2.16 19.53 6.83
N GLY A 287 -2.36 18.22 6.85
CA GLY A 287 -3.49 17.59 7.48
C GLY A 287 -3.58 16.11 7.23
N ARG A 288 -4.72 15.52 7.59
CA ARG A 288 -4.94 14.08 7.50
C ARG A 288 -6.39 13.77 7.15
N ILE A 289 -6.59 12.82 6.23
CA ILE A 289 -7.90 12.24 5.95
C ILE A 289 -8.09 11.06 6.90
N VAL A 290 -8.95 11.22 7.90
CA VAL A 290 -9.34 10.14 8.81
C VAL A 290 -10.56 9.46 8.23
N HIS A 291 -10.36 8.29 7.62
CA HIS A 291 -11.41 7.59 6.87
C HIS A 291 -12.17 6.54 7.69
N GLY A 292 -11.82 6.36 8.96
CA GLY A 292 -12.54 5.47 9.88
C GLY A 292 -12.16 3.99 9.80
N ALA A 293 -11.50 3.54 8.74
CA ALA A 293 -10.99 2.17 8.63
C ALA A 293 -9.61 2.01 9.32
N PRO A 294 -9.19 0.77 9.68
CA PRO A 294 -8.06 0.54 10.59
C PRO A 294 -6.71 1.10 10.15
N ALA A 295 -6.42 1.08 8.84
CA ALA A 295 -5.14 1.55 8.29
C ALA A 295 -5.30 1.75 6.79
N THR A 296 -4.77 2.84 6.24
CA THR A 296 -4.62 2.99 4.80
C THR A 296 -3.51 2.06 4.32
N THR A 297 -3.78 1.26 3.30
CA THR A 297 -2.76 0.40 2.69
C THR A 297 -2.19 1.04 1.43
N ASN A 298 -3.03 1.55 0.53
CA ASN A 298 -2.54 2.25 -0.66
C ASN A 298 -3.58 3.26 -1.17
N ILE A 299 -3.17 4.10 -2.10
CA ILE A 299 -4.00 5.17 -2.68
C ILE A 299 -3.77 5.30 -4.19
N ALA A 300 -4.77 5.82 -4.90
CA ALA A 300 -4.67 6.17 -6.30
C ALA A 300 -5.52 7.38 -6.63
N PHE A 301 -4.99 8.27 -7.43
CA PHE A 301 -5.81 9.31 -8.06
C PHE A 301 -6.55 8.74 -9.27
N GLY A 302 -7.81 9.14 -9.43
CA GLY A 302 -8.65 8.72 -10.53
C GLY A 302 -9.78 9.69 -10.82
N GLY A 303 -10.79 9.23 -11.55
CA GLY A 303 -11.77 10.09 -12.15
C GLY A 303 -11.28 10.69 -13.47
N ASP A 304 -12.13 11.40 -14.19
CA ASP A 304 -11.79 11.97 -15.49
C ASP A 304 -10.75 13.10 -15.36
N ASP A 305 -10.75 13.80 -14.23
CA ASP A 305 -9.89 14.93 -13.90
C ASP A 305 -8.76 14.60 -12.90
N CYS A 306 -8.60 13.33 -12.53
CA CYS A 306 -7.63 12.87 -11.52
C CYS A 306 -7.79 13.54 -10.14
N LYS A 307 -9.00 13.95 -9.76
CA LYS A 307 -9.30 14.59 -8.46
C LYS A 307 -10.03 13.68 -7.47
N THR A 308 -10.37 12.47 -7.85
CA THR A 308 -10.89 11.48 -6.91
C THR A 308 -9.71 10.67 -6.35
N LEU A 309 -9.43 10.82 -5.05
CA LEU A 309 -8.47 9.99 -4.34
C LEU A 309 -9.18 8.73 -3.86
N TYR A 310 -8.91 7.61 -4.50
CA TYR A 310 -9.30 6.28 -4.04
C TYR A 310 -8.29 5.77 -3.01
N PHE A 311 -8.77 5.04 -2.01
CA PHE A 311 -7.89 4.41 -1.03
C PHE A 311 -8.36 2.99 -0.71
N THR A 312 -7.40 2.12 -0.49
CA THR A 312 -7.59 0.80 0.09
C THR A 312 -7.19 0.82 1.56
N SER A 313 -7.88 0.03 2.37
CA SER A 313 -7.61 -0.10 3.80
C SER A 313 -8.03 -1.48 4.25
N ARG A 314 -7.08 -2.34 4.53
CA ARG A 314 -7.34 -3.75 4.85
C ARG A 314 -8.44 -4.36 3.97
N GLY A 315 -9.68 -4.42 4.45
CA GLY A 315 -10.82 -4.97 3.72
C GLY A 315 -11.71 -3.95 3.03
N HIS A 316 -11.34 -2.68 2.99
CA HIS A 316 -12.19 -1.61 2.49
C HIS A 316 -11.61 -0.92 1.26
N LEU A 317 -12.51 -0.47 0.40
CA LEU A 317 -12.27 0.49 -0.67
C LEU A 317 -13.09 1.74 -0.38
N GLY A 318 -12.45 2.90 -0.42
CA GLY A 318 -13.12 4.18 -0.26
C GLY A 318 -12.61 5.25 -1.20
N SER A 319 -13.23 6.42 -1.15
CA SER A 319 -12.82 7.58 -1.92
C SER A 319 -13.10 8.90 -1.23
N VAL A 320 -12.38 9.92 -1.64
CA VAL A 320 -12.59 11.33 -1.26
C VAL A 320 -12.14 12.21 -2.42
N ASN A 321 -12.81 13.34 -2.66
CA ASN A 321 -12.36 14.27 -3.70
C ASN A 321 -11.33 15.25 -3.15
N VAL A 322 -10.41 15.63 -4.01
CA VAL A 322 -9.41 16.66 -3.74
C VAL A 322 -9.50 17.77 -4.79
N LYS A 323 -8.94 18.93 -4.49
CA LYS A 323 -9.00 20.09 -5.37
C LYS A 323 -7.89 20.10 -6.42
N ILE A 324 -6.75 19.50 -6.08
CA ILE A 324 -5.55 19.44 -6.94
C ILE A 324 -5.50 18.05 -7.59
N PRO A 325 -5.37 17.96 -8.91
CA PRO A 325 -5.27 16.67 -9.59
C PRO A 325 -4.01 15.90 -9.19
N GLY A 326 -4.12 14.58 -9.04
CA GLY A 326 -2.95 13.72 -8.95
C GLY A 326 -2.20 13.59 -10.27
N ILE A 327 -0.96 13.15 -10.20
CA ILE A 327 -0.19 12.79 -11.39
C ILE A 327 -0.86 11.57 -12.05
N PRO A 328 -1.24 11.64 -13.34
CA PRO A 328 -1.91 10.53 -14.01
C PRO A 328 -0.98 9.33 -14.19
N VAL A 329 -1.58 8.13 -14.25
CA VAL A 329 -0.89 6.89 -14.60
C VAL A 329 -1.55 6.30 -15.86
N PRO A 330 -0.77 6.05 -16.92
CA PRO A 330 0.66 6.32 -17.06
C PRO A 330 0.97 7.81 -17.09
N VAL A 331 2.18 8.15 -16.65
CA VAL A 331 2.68 9.53 -16.81
C VAL A 331 2.78 9.87 -18.30
N GLY A 332 2.44 11.08 -18.67
CA GLY A 332 2.66 11.55 -20.04
C GLY A 332 4.15 11.56 -20.41
N LYS A 333 4.47 11.32 -21.67
CA LYS A 333 5.83 11.56 -22.17
C LYS A 333 6.13 13.06 -22.03
N LYS A 334 7.22 13.38 -21.39
CA LYS A 334 7.77 14.75 -21.32
C LYS A 334 8.62 15.07 -22.52
#